data_218faf00e7a7fbe7accb9fda8e6f07f9
#
_entry.id   218faf00e7a7fbe7accb9fda8e6f07f9
#
_cell.length_a   1.000
_cell.length_b   1.000
_cell.length_c   1.000
_cell.angle_alpha   90.00
_cell.angle_beta   90.00
_cell.angle_gamma   90.00
#
_symmetry.space_group_name_H-M   'P 1'
#
loop_
_entity.id
_entity.type
_entity.pdbx_description
1 polymer ?
#
loop_
_entity_poly.entity_id
_entity_poly.type
_entity_poly.pdbx_seq_one_letter_code
_entity_poly.pdbx_strand_id
1 'polypeptide(L)'
;ENNCLTILNPAPARKINEENFALLDFFTPNETEAEFYLKNKITTEEDIKIAGREFLKKGVKNIIITLGERGVYFANENEEYFIDALKLKDQVVDTTGAGDAFNGAFAVGLANDLKFKDALIFANKVAGISTTRAGAASSMPTFKEVNNY
;
A
#
# COMPACT_ATOMS: atom_id res chain seq x y z
N GLU A 1 0.71 -23.34 -14.82
CA GLU A 1 0.81 -22.59 -13.55
C GLU A 1 1.87 -21.50 -13.77
N ASN A 2 1.42 -20.27 -13.91
CA ASN A 2 2.30 -19.14 -14.19
C ASN A 2 2.79 -18.58 -12.86
N ASN A 3 4.10 -18.35 -12.71
CA ASN A 3 4.72 -17.68 -11.55
C ASN A 3 4.35 -16.19 -11.54
N CYS A 4 3.05 -15.86 -11.32
CA CYS A 4 2.58 -14.49 -11.23
C CYS A 4 2.34 -14.12 -9.77
N LEU A 5 2.85 -12.97 -9.34
CA LEU A 5 2.50 -12.38 -8.06
C LEU A 5 1.11 -11.73 -8.13
N THR A 6 0.31 -11.94 -7.11
CA THR A 6 -1.03 -11.36 -6.98
C THR A 6 -0.99 -10.17 -6.02
N ILE A 7 -1.43 -8.99 -6.48
CA ILE A 7 -1.59 -7.80 -5.66
C ILE A 7 -3.06 -7.40 -5.71
N LEU A 8 -3.73 -7.34 -4.57
CA LEU A 8 -5.10 -6.87 -4.46
C LEU A 8 -5.17 -5.56 -3.67
N ASN A 9 -5.56 -4.48 -4.36
CA ASN A 9 -6.02 -3.24 -3.76
C ASN A 9 -7.55 -3.29 -3.65
N PRO A 10 -8.13 -3.31 -2.43
CA PRO A 10 -9.57 -3.47 -2.25
C PRO A 10 -10.35 -2.13 -2.34
N ALA A 11 -9.99 -1.24 -3.22
CA ALA A 11 -10.61 0.08 -3.39
C ALA A 11 -11.70 0.08 -4.48
N PRO A 12 -12.96 0.40 -4.20
CA PRO A 12 -13.55 0.50 -2.86
C PRO A 12 -13.77 -0.88 -2.22
N ALA A 13 -13.71 -0.94 -0.88
CA ALA A 13 -13.86 -2.18 -0.14
C ALA A 13 -15.19 -2.88 -0.47
N ARG A 14 -15.12 -4.15 -0.85
CA ARG A 14 -16.25 -5.04 -1.15
C ARG A 14 -16.03 -6.39 -0.48
N LYS A 15 -17.12 -7.12 -0.24
CA LYS A 15 -17.03 -8.46 0.35
C LYS A 15 -16.15 -9.38 -0.52
N ILE A 16 -15.16 -9.98 0.11
CA ILE A 16 -14.30 -11.02 -0.44
C ILE A 16 -14.60 -12.31 0.32
N ASN A 17 -14.66 -13.45 -0.37
CA ASN A 17 -14.75 -14.75 0.30
C ASN A 17 -13.45 -14.98 1.07
N GLU A 18 -13.56 -15.45 2.32
CA GLU A 18 -12.39 -15.59 3.20
C GLU A 18 -11.30 -16.50 2.63
N GLU A 19 -11.70 -17.57 1.92
CA GLU A 19 -10.78 -18.48 1.23
C GLU A 19 -9.87 -17.79 0.18
N ASN A 20 -10.31 -16.66 -0.39
CA ASN A 20 -9.55 -15.94 -1.40
C ASN A 20 -8.37 -15.18 -0.80
N PHE A 21 -8.36 -14.88 0.51
CA PHE A 21 -7.20 -14.23 1.13
C PHE A 21 -5.93 -15.08 1.02
N ALA A 22 -6.05 -16.40 1.07
CA ALA A 22 -4.92 -17.32 0.92
C ALA A 22 -4.32 -17.35 -0.49
N LEU A 23 -5.00 -16.78 -1.48
CA LEU A 23 -4.51 -16.67 -2.86
C LEU A 23 -3.70 -15.39 -3.11
N LEU A 24 -3.68 -14.47 -2.13
CA LEU A 24 -3.04 -13.18 -2.28
C LEU A 24 -1.57 -13.23 -1.83
N ASP A 25 -0.68 -12.86 -2.74
CA ASP A 25 0.71 -12.59 -2.36
C ASP A 25 0.81 -11.26 -1.63
N PHE A 26 0.07 -10.24 -2.08
CA PHE A 26 -0.01 -8.92 -1.43
C PHE A 26 -1.46 -8.46 -1.33
N PHE A 27 -1.84 -7.96 -0.16
CA PHE A 27 -3.10 -7.28 0.09
C PHE A 27 -2.82 -5.87 0.58
N THR A 28 -3.41 -4.84 -0.09
CA THR A 28 -2.99 -3.45 0.08
C THR A 28 -4.15 -2.51 0.45
N PRO A 29 -4.88 -2.77 1.55
CA PRO A 29 -5.93 -1.87 2.02
C PRO A 29 -5.36 -0.57 2.60
N ASN A 30 -6.17 0.48 2.62
CA ASN A 30 -6.00 1.58 3.56
C ASN A 30 -6.66 1.25 4.91
N GLU A 31 -6.56 2.15 5.90
CA GLU A 31 -7.14 1.94 7.24
C GLU A 31 -8.64 1.70 7.19
N THR A 32 -9.39 2.49 6.43
CA THR A 32 -10.86 2.37 6.30
C THR A 32 -11.24 1.03 5.65
N GLU A 33 -10.51 0.60 4.66
CA GLU A 33 -10.71 -0.69 4.00
C GLU A 33 -10.36 -1.84 4.95
N ALA A 34 -9.27 -1.74 5.69
CA ALA A 34 -8.91 -2.73 6.70
C ALA A 34 -9.99 -2.84 7.79
N GLU A 35 -10.51 -1.72 8.30
CA GLU A 35 -11.65 -1.69 9.21
C GLU A 35 -12.89 -2.38 8.64
N PHE A 36 -13.17 -2.22 7.34
CA PHE A 36 -14.31 -2.86 6.68
C PHE A 36 -14.22 -4.39 6.77
N TYR A 37 -13.04 -4.96 6.52
CA TYR A 37 -12.84 -6.42 6.54
C TYR A 37 -12.76 -7.01 7.94
N LEU A 38 -12.14 -6.30 8.87
CA LEU A 38 -11.92 -6.80 10.24
C LEU A 38 -13.04 -6.45 11.21
N LYS A 39 -13.92 -5.51 10.83
CA LYS A 39 -15.01 -4.99 11.70
C LYS A 39 -14.51 -4.36 13.00
N ASN A 40 -13.25 -3.94 13.04
CA ASN A 40 -12.60 -3.29 14.17
C ASN A 40 -12.08 -1.93 13.75
N LYS A 41 -12.13 -0.95 14.67
CA LYS A 41 -11.55 0.38 14.44
C LYS A 41 -10.03 0.33 14.52
N ILE A 42 -9.38 1.13 13.68
CA ILE A 42 -7.94 1.29 13.62
C ILE A 42 -7.63 2.75 13.93
N THR A 43 -7.14 3.02 15.13
CA THR A 43 -6.89 4.39 15.63
C THR A 43 -5.46 4.59 16.13
N THR A 44 -4.79 3.53 16.49
CA THR A 44 -3.43 3.54 17.01
C THR A 44 -2.49 2.67 16.16
N GLU A 45 -1.18 2.85 16.34
CA GLU A 45 -0.18 1.97 15.71
C GLU A 45 -0.34 0.51 16.14
N GLU A 46 -0.74 0.26 17.39
CA GLU A 46 -0.99 -1.10 17.86
C GLU A 46 -2.21 -1.72 17.17
N ASP A 47 -3.26 -0.92 16.91
CA ASP A 47 -4.41 -1.41 16.12
C ASP A 47 -3.99 -1.80 14.69
N ILE A 48 -3.06 -1.03 14.08
CA ILE A 48 -2.52 -1.34 12.75
C ILE A 48 -1.77 -2.68 12.77
N LYS A 49 -0.93 -2.91 13.77
CA LYS A 49 -0.20 -4.18 13.93
C LYS A 49 -1.15 -5.36 14.16
N ILE A 50 -2.17 -5.16 15.00
CA ILE A 50 -3.22 -6.17 15.23
C ILE A 50 -3.94 -6.48 13.92
N ALA A 51 -4.32 -5.44 13.16
CA ALA A 51 -4.97 -5.61 11.85
C ALA A 51 -4.09 -6.40 10.88
N GLY A 52 -2.81 -6.08 10.81
CA GLY A 52 -1.84 -6.83 10.00
C GLY A 52 -1.80 -8.31 10.35
N ARG A 53 -1.66 -8.62 11.64
CA ARG A 53 -1.64 -10.01 12.13
C ARG A 53 -2.95 -10.77 11.83
N GLU A 54 -4.10 -10.10 11.91
CA GLU A 54 -5.39 -10.71 11.58
C GLU A 54 -5.49 -11.05 10.08
N PHE A 55 -4.98 -10.21 9.18
CA PHE A 55 -4.92 -10.54 7.75
C PHE A 55 -3.97 -11.70 7.46
N LEU A 56 -2.82 -11.76 8.11
CA LEU A 56 -1.90 -12.91 7.99
C LEU A 56 -2.57 -14.22 8.46
N LYS A 57 -3.34 -14.20 9.55
CA LYS A 57 -4.15 -15.36 10.01
C LYS A 57 -5.22 -15.77 8.99
N LYS A 58 -5.76 -14.82 8.20
CA LYS A 58 -6.70 -15.12 7.10
C LYS A 58 -6.01 -15.71 5.86
N GLY A 59 -4.69 -15.83 5.87
CA GLY A 59 -3.90 -16.48 4.82
C GLY A 59 -3.23 -15.53 3.83
N VAL A 60 -3.37 -14.21 3.98
CA VAL A 60 -2.60 -13.24 3.18
C VAL A 60 -1.11 -13.45 3.45
N LYS A 61 -0.28 -13.53 2.40
CA LYS A 61 1.17 -13.73 2.59
C LYS A 61 1.88 -12.46 3.04
N ASN A 62 1.52 -11.32 2.45
CA ASN A 62 2.10 -10.02 2.77
C ASN A 62 0.99 -8.99 2.85
N ILE A 63 0.86 -8.31 3.97
CA ILE A 63 -0.09 -7.22 4.17
C ILE A 63 0.62 -5.87 4.11
N ILE A 64 0.05 -4.93 3.38
CA ILE A 64 0.49 -3.54 3.30
C ILE A 64 -0.72 -2.67 3.67
N ILE A 65 -0.66 -1.93 4.77
CA ILE A 65 -1.72 -0.98 5.13
C ILE A 65 -1.22 0.42 4.83
N THR A 66 -1.87 1.12 3.88
CA THR A 66 -1.53 2.50 3.57
C THR A 66 -2.15 3.45 4.60
N LEU A 67 -1.36 4.40 5.12
CA LEU A 67 -1.67 5.24 6.27
C LEU A 67 -1.70 6.73 5.91
N GLY A 68 -1.83 7.07 4.63
CA GLY A 68 -1.81 8.44 4.13
C GLY A 68 -0.52 9.18 4.49
N GLU A 69 -0.63 10.30 5.17
CA GLU A 69 0.52 11.13 5.58
C GLU A 69 1.46 10.45 6.58
N ARG A 70 1.05 9.34 7.18
CA ARG A 70 1.90 8.53 8.07
C ARG A 70 2.71 7.47 7.34
N GLY A 71 2.51 7.32 6.02
CA GLY A 71 3.24 6.35 5.20
C GLY A 71 2.57 5.01 5.07
N VAL A 72 3.27 3.92 5.33
CA VAL A 72 2.75 2.56 5.18
C VAL A 72 3.22 1.64 6.31
N TYR A 73 2.39 0.67 6.65
CA TYR A 73 2.76 -0.48 7.47
C TYR A 73 2.85 -1.72 6.59
N PHE A 74 3.87 -2.52 6.81
CA PHE A 74 4.09 -3.82 6.17
C PHE A 74 4.22 -4.91 7.22
N ALA A 75 3.63 -6.08 6.95
CA ALA A 75 3.91 -7.29 7.71
C ALA A 75 3.79 -8.56 6.85
N ASN A 76 4.58 -9.55 7.20
CA ASN A 76 4.46 -10.93 6.76
C ASN A 76 4.81 -11.87 7.93
N GLU A 77 5.00 -13.16 7.67
CA GLU A 77 5.34 -14.14 8.71
C GLU A 77 6.71 -13.90 9.37
N ASN A 78 7.62 -13.18 8.71
CA ASN A 78 9.01 -13.03 9.13
C ASN A 78 9.32 -11.65 9.72
N GLU A 79 8.63 -10.60 9.26
CA GLU A 79 8.97 -9.23 9.62
C GLU A 79 7.73 -8.31 9.60
N GLU A 80 7.78 -7.28 10.43
CA GLU A 80 6.82 -6.16 10.40
C GLU A 80 7.56 -4.83 10.61
N TYR A 81 7.16 -3.77 9.89
CA TYR A 81 7.73 -2.44 10.04
C TYR A 81 6.85 -1.34 9.47
N PHE A 82 7.09 -0.11 9.91
CA PHE A 82 6.54 1.11 9.33
C PHE A 82 7.57 1.75 8.41
N ILE A 83 7.09 2.41 7.36
CA ILE A 83 7.86 3.29 6.48
C ILE A 83 7.16 4.63 6.51
N ASP A 84 7.83 5.67 6.98
CA ASP A 84 7.31 7.02 7.02
C ASP A 84 6.97 7.55 5.63
N ALA A 85 5.94 8.39 5.55
CA ALA A 85 5.63 9.08 4.31
C ALA A 85 6.79 9.95 3.85
N LEU A 86 6.90 10.14 2.54
CA LEU A 86 7.84 11.08 1.96
C LEU A 86 7.58 12.49 2.53
N LYS A 87 8.62 13.14 3.07
CA LYS A 87 8.56 14.56 3.38
C LYS A 87 8.48 15.36 2.09
N LEU A 88 7.28 15.82 1.77
CA LEU A 88 7.02 16.56 0.55
C LEU A 88 7.70 17.94 0.60
N LYS A 89 8.27 18.38 -0.54
CA LYS A 89 8.76 19.74 -0.75
C LYS A 89 7.63 20.71 -1.05
N ASP A 90 6.58 20.22 -1.70
CA ASP A 90 5.42 20.95 -2.17
C ASP A 90 4.19 20.64 -1.31
N GLN A 91 3.20 21.52 -1.36
CA GLN A 91 1.93 21.29 -0.66
C GLN A 91 1.14 20.15 -1.29
N VAL A 92 0.40 19.42 -0.46
CA VAL A 92 -0.62 18.49 -0.92
C VAL A 92 -1.76 19.27 -1.57
N VAL A 93 -2.09 18.93 -2.82
CA VAL A 93 -3.14 19.56 -3.64
C VAL A 93 -4.35 18.64 -3.76
N ASP A 94 -4.12 17.37 -4.07
CA ASP A 94 -5.19 16.39 -4.31
C ASP A 94 -4.68 14.98 -3.99
N THR A 95 -5.39 14.24 -3.16
CA THR A 95 -5.03 12.86 -2.80
C THR A 95 -5.70 11.81 -3.68
N THR A 96 -6.49 12.24 -4.68
CA THR A 96 -7.17 11.34 -5.61
C THR A 96 -6.17 10.48 -6.38
N GLY A 97 -6.36 9.16 -6.34
CA GLY A 97 -5.49 8.22 -7.03
C GLY A 97 -4.14 7.94 -6.37
N ALA A 98 -3.86 8.50 -5.17
CA ALA A 98 -2.60 8.22 -4.47
C ALA A 98 -2.43 6.72 -4.15
N GLY A 99 -3.52 6.02 -3.80
CA GLY A 99 -3.52 4.57 -3.63
C GLY A 99 -3.22 3.81 -4.92
N ASP A 100 -3.75 4.27 -6.05
CA ASP A 100 -3.47 3.69 -7.36
C ASP A 100 -2.00 3.92 -7.76
N ALA A 101 -1.48 5.14 -7.51
CA ALA A 101 -0.07 5.48 -7.70
C ALA A 101 0.84 4.57 -6.87
N PHE A 102 0.50 4.35 -5.60
CA PHE A 102 1.22 3.45 -4.72
C PHE A 102 1.25 2.03 -5.29
N ASN A 103 0.09 1.45 -5.60
CA ASN A 103 -0.01 0.08 -6.09
C ASN A 103 0.69 -0.13 -7.44
N GLY A 104 0.53 0.83 -8.38
CA GLY A 104 1.23 0.80 -9.65
C GLY A 104 2.75 0.85 -9.49
N ALA A 105 3.24 1.75 -8.65
CA ALA A 105 4.67 1.87 -8.37
C ALA A 105 5.23 0.65 -7.63
N PHE A 106 4.47 0.08 -6.69
CA PHE A 106 4.87 -1.13 -6.00
C PHE A 106 5.02 -2.31 -6.97
N ALA A 107 4.02 -2.49 -7.85
CA ALA A 107 4.08 -3.53 -8.90
C ALA A 107 5.29 -3.33 -9.84
N VAL A 108 5.57 -2.08 -10.25
CA VAL A 108 6.75 -1.74 -11.07
C VAL A 108 8.04 -2.05 -10.32
N GLY A 109 8.12 -1.73 -9.02
CA GLY A 109 9.28 -2.06 -8.18
C GLY A 109 9.56 -3.55 -8.14
N LEU A 110 8.53 -4.36 -7.91
CA LEU A 110 8.64 -5.83 -7.90
C LEU A 110 9.04 -6.39 -9.27
N ALA A 111 8.46 -5.85 -10.36
CA ALA A 111 8.79 -6.27 -11.73
C ALA A 111 10.23 -5.91 -12.15
N ASN A 112 10.88 -4.99 -11.44
CA ASN A 112 12.28 -4.62 -11.61
C ASN A 112 13.19 -5.24 -10.52
N ASP A 113 12.75 -6.30 -9.88
CA ASP A 113 13.52 -7.09 -8.89
C ASP A 113 13.97 -6.27 -7.65
N LEU A 114 13.26 -5.19 -7.32
CA LEU A 114 13.51 -4.51 -6.05
C LEU A 114 13.13 -5.42 -4.87
N LYS A 115 13.90 -5.35 -3.79
CA LYS A 115 13.50 -5.96 -2.52
C LYS A 115 12.21 -5.32 -2.01
N PHE A 116 11.40 -6.06 -1.28
CA PHE A 116 10.08 -5.59 -0.82
C PHE A 116 10.14 -4.23 -0.14
N LYS A 117 11.09 -4.02 0.77
CA LYS A 117 11.26 -2.74 1.45
C LYS A 117 11.59 -1.59 0.50
N ASP A 118 12.46 -1.82 -0.47
CA ASP A 118 12.83 -0.80 -1.47
C ASP A 118 11.67 -0.49 -2.41
N ALA A 119 10.90 -1.52 -2.82
CA ALA A 119 9.68 -1.35 -3.60
C ALA A 119 8.61 -0.55 -2.85
N LEU A 120 8.46 -0.78 -1.54
CA LEU A 120 7.54 0.00 -0.69
C LEU A 120 7.99 1.46 -0.53
N ILE A 121 9.29 1.71 -0.33
CA ILE A 121 9.85 3.06 -0.26
C ILE A 121 9.61 3.79 -1.58
N PHE A 122 9.87 3.13 -2.71
CA PHE A 122 9.63 3.68 -4.04
C PHE A 122 8.13 4.00 -4.25
N ALA A 123 7.25 3.07 -3.91
CA ALA A 123 5.80 3.24 -4.05
C ALA A 123 5.28 4.40 -3.18
N ASN A 124 5.75 4.49 -1.94
CA ASN A 124 5.38 5.55 -0.99
C ASN A 124 5.85 6.92 -1.52
N LYS A 125 7.03 6.98 -2.13
CA LYS A 125 7.57 8.19 -2.76
C LYS A 125 6.71 8.62 -3.95
N VAL A 126 6.37 7.71 -4.85
CA VAL A 126 5.51 7.96 -6.02
C VAL A 126 4.13 8.47 -5.59
N ALA A 127 3.52 7.79 -4.62
CA ALA A 127 2.23 8.18 -4.07
C ALA A 127 2.29 9.58 -3.43
N GLY A 128 3.32 9.88 -2.64
CA GLY A 128 3.51 11.20 -2.06
C GLY A 128 3.61 12.30 -3.13
N ILE A 129 4.45 12.12 -4.14
CA ILE A 129 4.61 13.12 -5.22
C ILE A 129 3.30 13.30 -5.99
N SER A 130 2.53 12.24 -6.25
CA SER A 130 1.24 12.36 -6.96
C SER A 130 0.27 13.31 -6.26
N THR A 131 0.31 13.38 -4.93
CA THR A 131 -0.59 14.27 -4.18
C THR A 131 -0.29 15.76 -4.31
N THR A 132 0.85 16.14 -4.89
CA THR A 132 1.24 17.56 -5.12
C THR A 132 0.59 18.17 -6.36
N ARG A 133 -0.24 17.43 -7.07
CA ARG A 133 -0.90 17.85 -8.31
C ARG A 133 -2.36 17.43 -8.33
N ALA A 134 -3.18 18.18 -9.07
CA ALA A 134 -4.59 17.85 -9.24
C ALA A 134 -4.79 16.66 -10.20
N GLY A 135 -5.75 15.81 -9.88
CA GLY A 135 -6.21 14.69 -10.71
C GLY A 135 -5.53 13.36 -10.36
N ALA A 136 -6.04 12.28 -10.94
CA ALA A 136 -5.56 10.92 -10.71
C ALA A 136 -4.43 10.55 -11.68
N ALA A 137 -4.75 10.13 -12.90
CA ALA A 137 -3.73 9.70 -13.87
C ALA A 137 -2.78 10.84 -14.28
N SER A 138 -3.28 12.07 -14.36
CA SER A 138 -2.48 13.26 -14.71
C SER A 138 -1.50 13.69 -13.62
N SER A 139 -1.70 13.27 -12.40
CA SER A 139 -0.82 13.58 -11.27
C SER A 139 0.36 12.61 -11.10
N MET A 140 0.34 11.48 -11.82
CA MET A 140 1.38 10.46 -11.70
C MET A 140 2.75 11.00 -12.11
N PRO A 141 3.78 10.89 -11.25
CA PRO A 141 5.11 11.37 -11.59
C PRO A 141 5.80 10.45 -12.58
N THR A 142 6.65 11.05 -13.41
CA THR A 142 7.59 10.29 -14.24
C THR A 142 8.74 9.75 -13.39
N PHE A 143 9.42 8.72 -13.88
CA PHE A 143 10.59 8.13 -13.22
C PHE A 143 11.70 9.18 -12.94
N LYS A 144 11.89 10.14 -13.87
CA LYS A 144 12.84 11.25 -13.72
C LYS A 144 12.47 12.16 -12.55
N GLU A 145 11.20 12.48 -12.38
CA GLU A 145 10.72 13.30 -11.25
C GLU A 145 10.92 12.58 -9.93
N VAL A 146 10.60 11.30 -9.86
CA VAL A 146 10.80 10.48 -8.65
C VAL A 146 12.27 10.45 -8.24
N ASN A 147 13.20 10.35 -9.18
CA ASN A 147 14.63 10.31 -8.88
C ASN A 147 15.19 11.66 -8.41
N ASN A 148 14.57 12.77 -8.81
CA ASN A 148 15.00 14.13 -8.44
C ASN A 148 14.38 14.62 -7.11
N TYR A 149 13.40 13.91 -6.57
CA TYR A 149 12.70 14.26 -5.34
C TYR A 149 13.42 13.72 -4.12
#